data_e9bae0ef5edccdf2f4a0a7acdd243dfe
#
_entry.id   e9bae0ef5edccdf2f4a0a7acdd243dfe
#
_cell.length_a   1.000
_cell.length_b   1.000
_cell.length_c   1.000
_cell.angle_alpha   90.00
_cell.angle_beta   90.00
_cell.angle_gamma   90.00
#
_symmetry.space_group_name_H-M   'P 1'
#
loop_
_entity.id
_entity.type
_entity.pdbx_description
1 polymer ?
#
loop_
_entity_poly.entity_id
_entity_poly.type
_entity_poly.pdbx_seq_one_letter_code
_entity_poly.pdbx_strand_id
1 'polypeptide(L)'
;MGLKKFLATVFGDIWYSEKCIGLWHYIYGSPESELHGDDYRELSRIIKPGDMILTRSRNYKFSNKGIPEKFTFLKHLAVYVGSLGGELEGDFIKNIDRKGKIFPKCVVHAISEGVVCQDLFDIFRHFDYIAVVRPWQTSFQQEIIRESALRLIGRQYDFEFKSKNKNYYCTELGVHCISTAAVKVPKMVKINTSILGLFLPLERLKHNVTVADEFLREYKIIYRSKSYKRRLKIE
;
A
#
# COMPACT_ATOMS: atom_id res chain seq x y z
N MET A 1 -14.99 -18.70 -9.81
CA MET A 1 -13.78 -18.32 -9.02
C MET A 1 -13.11 -19.60 -8.56
N GLY A 2 -11.82 -19.83 -8.91
CA GLY A 2 -11.15 -21.09 -8.52
C GLY A 2 -10.98 -21.18 -6.99
N LEU A 3 -11.03 -22.40 -6.44
CA LEU A 3 -10.92 -22.67 -5.00
C LEU A 3 -9.69 -21.97 -4.36
N LYS A 4 -8.55 -21.92 -5.08
CA LYS A 4 -7.33 -21.24 -4.62
C LYS A 4 -7.55 -19.73 -4.40
N LYS A 5 -8.25 -19.06 -5.34
CA LYS A 5 -8.56 -17.63 -5.22
C LYS A 5 -9.55 -17.37 -4.10
N PHE A 6 -10.56 -18.24 -3.96
CA PHE A 6 -11.53 -18.19 -2.87
C PHE A 6 -10.83 -18.31 -1.50
N LEU A 7 -9.97 -19.31 -1.33
CA LEU A 7 -9.21 -19.49 -0.09
C LEU A 7 -8.28 -18.31 0.20
N ALA A 8 -7.56 -17.80 -0.81
CA ALA A 8 -6.68 -16.64 -0.62
C ALA A 8 -7.46 -15.38 -0.21
N THR A 9 -8.65 -15.14 -0.81
CA THR A 9 -9.53 -14.04 -0.44
C THR A 9 -10.06 -14.23 0.99
N VAL A 10 -10.61 -15.40 1.31
CA VAL A 10 -11.16 -15.70 2.65
C VAL A 10 -10.07 -15.60 3.74
N PHE A 11 -8.88 -16.15 3.49
CA PHE A 11 -7.77 -16.01 4.44
C PHE A 11 -7.26 -14.56 4.50
N GLY A 12 -7.19 -13.85 3.36
CA GLY A 12 -6.88 -12.43 3.33
C GLY A 12 -7.89 -11.63 4.15
N ASP A 13 -9.18 -11.82 3.91
CA ASP A 13 -10.27 -11.13 4.60
C ASP A 13 -10.28 -11.47 6.11
N ILE A 14 -10.06 -12.73 6.49
CA ILE A 14 -9.98 -13.16 7.89
C ILE A 14 -8.78 -12.48 8.58
N TRP A 15 -7.61 -12.44 7.95
CA TRP A 15 -6.38 -11.92 8.59
C TRP A 15 -6.24 -10.40 8.53
N TYR A 16 -6.90 -9.74 7.58
CA TYR A 16 -6.83 -8.29 7.39
C TYR A 16 -8.15 -7.56 7.70
N SER A 17 -9.23 -8.30 8.05
CA SER A 17 -10.47 -7.65 8.46
C SER A 17 -10.28 -6.89 9.77
N GLU A 18 -10.93 -5.73 9.90
CA GLU A 18 -10.93 -4.96 11.16
C GLU A 18 -11.40 -5.79 12.36
N LYS A 19 -12.32 -6.74 12.14
CA LYS A 19 -12.84 -7.65 13.18
C LYS A 19 -11.78 -8.63 13.67
N CYS A 20 -10.97 -9.19 12.76
CA CYS A 20 -9.90 -10.11 13.15
C CYS A 20 -8.68 -9.37 13.68
N ILE A 21 -8.35 -8.21 13.15
CA ILE A 21 -7.35 -7.31 13.74
C ILE A 21 -7.79 -6.95 15.16
N GLY A 22 -9.06 -6.61 15.37
CA GLY A 22 -9.62 -6.34 16.70
C GLY A 22 -9.52 -7.55 17.65
N LEU A 23 -9.82 -8.76 17.18
CA LEU A 23 -9.68 -9.99 17.98
C LEU A 23 -8.21 -10.30 18.30
N TRP A 24 -7.30 -10.13 17.34
CA TRP A 24 -5.86 -10.29 17.58
C TRP A 24 -5.32 -9.24 18.54
N HIS A 25 -5.78 -7.99 18.47
CA HIS A 25 -5.45 -6.93 19.42
C HIS A 25 -5.96 -7.28 20.82
N TYR A 26 -7.15 -7.85 20.93
CA TYR A 26 -7.70 -8.30 22.20
C TYR A 26 -6.91 -9.45 22.82
N ILE A 27 -6.49 -10.44 22.03
CA ILE A 27 -5.77 -11.63 22.50
C ILE A 27 -4.30 -11.36 22.81
N TYR A 28 -3.62 -10.53 21.99
CA TYR A 28 -2.16 -10.33 22.09
C TYR A 28 -1.75 -8.93 22.56
N GLY A 29 -2.69 -8.08 22.90
CA GLY A 29 -2.48 -6.67 23.13
C GLY A 29 -2.23 -5.92 21.82
N SER A 30 -2.62 -4.65 21.77
CA SER A 30 -2.26 -3.74 20.67
C SER A 30 -0.91 -3.13 21.02
N PRO A 31 0.19 -3.55 20.38
CA PRO A 31 1.39 -2.75 20.51
C PRO A 31 1.10 -1.40 19.87
N GLU A 32 1.33 -0.34 20.61
CA GLU A 32 1.20 1.02 20.09
C GLU A 32 2.02 1.18 18.82
N SER A 33 1.44 1.84 17.81
CA SER A 33 2.19 2.22 16.61
C SER A 33 3.37 3.09 17.04
N GLU A 34 4.55 2.87 16.43
CA GLU A 34 5.71 3.74 16.64
C GLU A 34 5.58 5.11 15.95
N LEU A 35 4.50 5.33 15.23
CA LEU A 35 4.19 6.62 14.62
C LEU A 35 3.50 7.53 15.63
N HIS A 36 4.00 8.72 15.75
CA HIS A 36 3.47 9.74 16.65
C HIS A 36 2.66 10.80 15.89
N GLY A 37 1.81 11.53 16.62
CA GLY A 37 1.03 12.62 16.04
C GLY A 37 1.89 13.70 15.36
N ASP A 38 3.16 13.84 15.76
CA ASP A 38 4.11 14.75 15.09
C ASP A 38 4.45 14.25 13.67
N ASP A 39 4.67 12.95 13.51
CA ASP A 39 4.91 12.35 12.19
C ASP A 39 3.74 12.64 11.24
N TYR A 40 2.51 12.50 11.71
CA TYR A 40 1.32 12.82 10.94
C TYR A 40 1.26 14.31 10.58
N ARG A 41 1.49 15.20 11.55
CA ARG A 41 1.44 16.65 11.34
C ARG A 41 2.52 17.11 10.36
N GLU A 42 3.73 16.59 10.50
CA GLU A 42 4.85 16.91 9.62
C GLU A 42 4.56 16.44 8.18
N LEU A 43 4.21 15.17 8.01
CA LEU A 43 3.89 14.63 6.69
C LEU A 43 2.71 15.37 6.05
N SER A 44 1.67 15.64 6.81
CA SER A 44 0.46 16.32 6.33
C SER A 44 0.68 17.70 5.72
N ARG A 45 1.80 18.37 6.06
CA ARG A 45 2.16 19.70 5.53
C ARG A 45 2.91 19.63 4.21
N ILE A 46 3.62 18.53 3.95
CA ILE A 46 4.55 18.43 2.81
C ILE A 46 4.08 17.48 1.71
N ILE A 47 3.19 16.56 2.04
CA ILE A 47 2.66 15.57 1.09
C ILE A 47 1.77 16.25 0.05
N LYS A 48 1.91 15.81 -1.20
CA LYS A 48 1.13 16.32 -2.34
C LYS A 48 0.51 15.16 -3.11
N PRO A 49 -0.66 15.33 -3.75
CA PRO A 49 -1.23 14.29 -4.60
C PRO A 49 -0.19 13.72 -5.58
N GLY A 50 -0.27 12.42 -5.84
CA GLY A 50 0.74 11.72 -6.65
C GLY A 50 1.99 11.27 -5.90
N ASP A 51 2.20 11.68 -4.64
CA ASP A 51 3.26 11.12 -3.80
C ASP A 51 2.93 9.68 -3.40
N MET A 52 3.95 8.86 -3.22
CA MET A 52 3.82 7.46 -2.84
C MET A 52 4.28 7.22 -1.42
N ILE A 53 3.41 6.63 -0.63
CA ILE A 53 3.62 6.30 0.77
C ILE A 53 4.02 4.84 0.87
N LEU A 54 5.20 4.59 1.38
CA LEU A 54 5.76 3.25 1.58
C LEU A 54 5.71 2.93 3.06
N THR A 55 5.17 1.78 3.42
CA THR A 55 4.88 1.46 4.81
C THR A 55 5.31 0.06 5.20
N ARG A 56 5.50 -0.15 6.52
CA ARG A 56 5.64 -1.45 7.16
C ARG A 56 5.02 -1.42 8.54
N SER A 57 4.31 -2.50 8.88
CA SER A 57 3.91 -2.79 10.27
C SER A 57 4.76 -3.93 10.84
N ARG A 58 5.16 -3.82 12.10
CA ARG A 58 5.82 -4.90 12.84
C ARG A 58 4.88 -6.08 13.07
N ASN A 59 3.59 -5.80 13.17
CA ASN A 59 2.56 -6.76 13.57
C ASN A 59 2.01 -7.57 12.41
N TYR A 60 2.16 -7.13 11.17
CA TYR A 60 1.75 -7.89 9.99
C TYR A 60 2.75 -8.99 9.66
N LYS A 61 2.81 -10.03 10.53
CA LYS A 61 3.74 -11.15 10.40
C LYS A 61 3.66 -11.84 9.03
N PHE A 62 2.47 -11.90 8.43
CA PHE A 62 2.26 -12.53 7.11
C PHE A 62 2.80 -11.68 5.98
N SER A 63 2.49 -10.39 5.92
CA SER A 63 3.05 -9.46 4.95
C SER A 63 4.59 -9.43 5.05
N ASN A 64 5.12 -9.46 6.28
CA ASN A 64 6.56 -9.48 6.52
C ASN A 64 7.23 -10.80 6.09
N LYS A 65 6.51 -11.93 6.06
CA LYS A 65 7.02 -13.24 5.61
C LYS A 65 6.87 -13.43 4.09
N GLY A 66 5.89 -12.80 3.45
CA GLY A 66 5.60 -12.96 2.02
C GLY A 66 6.79 -12.59 1.14
N ILE A 67 7.41 -11.43 1.36
CA ILE A 67 8.63 -11.00 0.67
C ILE A 67 9.75 -10.90 1.70
N PRO A 68 10.84 -11.69 1.58
CA PRO A 68 11.96 -11.65 2.53
C PRO A 68 12.56 -10.26 2.70
N GLU A 69 12.97 -9.90 3.92
CA GLU A 69 13.51 -8.58 4.26
C GLU A 69 14.78 -8.21 3.47
N LYS A 70 15.55 -9.20 3.04
CA LYS A 70 16.70 -9.00 2.16
C LYS A 70 16.37 -8.34 0.82
N PHE A 71 15.12 -8.41 0.36
CA PHE A 71 14.66 -7.76 -0.87
C PHE A 71 14.04 -6.38 -0.61
N THR A 72 13.31 -6.25 0.49
CA THR A 72 12.65 -4.99 0.84
C THR A 72 12.32 -4.95 2.33
N PHE A 73 12.62 -3.83 2.97
CA PHE A 73 12.21 -3.57 4.35
C PHE A 73 10.75 -3.12 4.42
N LEU A 74 10.38 -2.10 3.64
CA LEU A 74 9.00 -1.65 3.53
C LEU A 74 8.19 -2.65 2.70
N LYS A 75 6.93 -2.87 3.06
CA LYS A 75 6.14 -4.00 2.54
C LYS A 75 4.89 -3.59 1.78
N HIS A 76 4.48 -2.35 1.91
CA HIS A 76 3.25 -1.86 1.32
C HIS A 76 3.45 -0.50 0.67
N LEU A 77 2.62 -0.19 -0.33
CA LEU A 77 2.59 1.08 -1.04
C LEU A 77 1.16 1.59 -1.15
N ALA A 78 0.99 2.88 -0.89
CA ALA A 78 -0.23 3.64 -1.15
C ALA A 78 0.10 4.90 -1.96
N VAL A 79 -0.82 5.33 -2.83
CA VAL A 79 -0.73 6.58 -3.60
C VAL A 79 -1.56 7.65 -2.89
N TYR A 80 -0.95 8.77 -2.52
CA TYR A 80 -1.69 9.89 -1.95
C TYR A 80 -2.43 10.65 -3.04
N VAL A 81 -3.75 10.81 -2.89
CA VAL A 81 -4.62 11.44 -3.90
C VAL A 81 -5.22 12.78 -3.45
N GLY A 82 -4.93 13.18 -2.21
CA GLY A 82 -5.41 14.46 -1.67
C GLY A 82 -6.84 14.40 -1.13
N SER A 83 -7.51 15.54 -1.07
CA SER A 83 -8.90 15.62 -0.65
C SER A 83 -9.83 15.06 -1.72
N LEU A 84 -10.81 14.29 -1.30
CA LEU A 84 -11.91 13.79 -2.13
C LEU A 84 -13.21 14.42 -1.60
N GLY A 85 -13.37 15.71 -1.84
CA GLY A 85 -14.58 16.42 -1.49
C GLY A 85 -15.53 16.52 -2.70
N GLY A 86 -16.71 15.94 -2.61
CA GLY A 86 -17.82 16.20 -3.55
C GLY A 86 -17.66 15.74 -5.01
N GLU A 87 -16.47 15.33 -5.42
CA GLU A 87 -16.17 14.98 -6.82
C GLU A 87 -16.39 13.50 -7.15
N LEU A 88 -16.62 12.67 -6.15
CA LEU A 88 -16.87 11.24 -6.31
C LEU A 88 -18.34 10.94 -6.03
N GLU A 89 -19.24 11.45 -6.87
CA GLU A 89 -20.60 10.95 -6.94
C GLU A 89 -20.66 9.70 -7.80
N GLY A 90 -21.22 8.61 -7.26
CA GLY A 90 -21.45 7.39 -8.00
C GLY A 90 -20.80 6.14 -7.39
N ASP A 91 -20.60 5.12 -8.22
CA ASP A 91 -20.16 3.77 -7.81
C ASP A 91 -18.80 3.69 -7.10
N PHE A 92 -17.98 4.74 -7.17
CA PHE A 92 -16.68 4.85 -6.50
C PHE A 92 -16.80 5.02 -4.97
N ILE A 93 -17.93 5.53 -4.48
CA ILE A 93 -18.20 5.73 -3.05
C ILE A 93 -18.41 4.41 -2.30
N LYS A 94 -18.71 3.32 -2.97
CA LYS A 94 -18.97 2.01 -2.32
C LYS A 94 -17.77 1.43 -1.58
N ASN A 95 -16.57 1.89 -1.90
CA ASN A 95 -15.32 1.43 -1.28
C ASN A 95 -14.61 2.53 -0.46
N ILE A 96 -15.16 3.72 -0.41
CA ILE A 96 -14.79 4.79 0.51
C ILE A 96 -15.79 4.71 1.66
N ASP A 97 -15.36 4.61 2.89
CA ASP A 97 -16.18 4.35 4.08
C ASP A 97 -17.68 4.61 3.87
N ARG A 98 -18.50 3.59 4.07
CA ARG A 98 -19.95 3.48 3.78
C ARG A 98 -20.85 4.59 4.36
N LYS A 99 -20.28 5.64 4.95
CA LYS A 99 -20.99 6.73 5.63
C LYS A 99 -20.92 8.08 4.94
N GLY A 100 -20.45 8.14 3.68
CA GLY A 100 -20.45 9.40 2.91
C GLY A 100 -19.59 10.51 3.54
N LYS A 101 -18.58 10.15 4.32
CA LYS A 101 -17.67 11.13 4.93
C LYS A 101 -16.73 11.69 3.88
N ILE A 102 -16.60 13.01 3.84
CA ILE A 102 -15.55 13.70 3.08
C ILE A 102 -14.23 13.43 3.79
N PHE A 103 -13.31 12.75 3.12
CA PHE A 103 -11.96 12.57 3.63
C PHE A 103 -11.06 13.71 3.15
N PRO A 104 -10.50 14.53 4.06
CA PRO A 104 -9.67 15.66 3.69
C PRO A 104 -8.29 15.23 3.13
N LYS A 105 -7.87 14.00 3.39
CA LYS A 105 -6.58 13.45 2.95
C LYS A 105 -6.71 11.98 2.65
N CYS A 106 -6.81 11.63 1.38
CA CYS A 106 -7.06 10.25 0.94
C CYS A 106 -5.84 9.61 0.32
N VAL A 107 -5.77 8.31 0.47
CA VAL A 107 -4.82 7.42 -0.20
C VAL A 107 -5.57 6.34 -0.95
N VAL A 108 -5.01 5.91 -2.08
CA VAL A 108 -5.47 4.73 -2.82
C VAL A 108 -4.42 3.65 -2.72
N HIS A 109 -4.82 2.46 -2.31
CA HIS A 109 -3.92 1.31 -2.20
C HIS A 109 -4.64 0.00 -2.49
N ALA A 110 -3.86 -1.05 -2.79
CA ALA A 110 -4.39 -2.39 -2.99
C ALA A 110 -4.18 -3.22 -1.72
N ILE A 111 -5.27 -3.74 -1.18
CA ILE A 111 -5.34 -4.66 -0.03
C ILE A 111 -6.13 -5.91 -0.41
N SER A 112 -6.34 -6.85 0.50
CA SER A 112 -7.04 -8.11 0.19
C SER A 112 -8.41 -7.92 -0.44
N GLU A 113 -9.14 -6.90 -0.04
CA GLU A 113 -10.46 -6.54 -0.56
C GLU A 113 -10.41 -5.93 -1.98
N GLY A 114 -9.23 -5.57 -2.44
CA GLY A 114 -9.00 -4.94 -3.74
C GLY A 114 -8.35 -3.56 -3.63
N VAL A 115 -8.50 -2.75 -4.65
CA VAL A 115 -8.04 -1.35 -4.67
C VAL A 115 -9.09 -0.48 -3.98
N VAL A 116 -8.71 0.10 -2.87
CA VAL A 116 -9.60 0.91 -2.02
C VAL A 116 -9.04 2.31 -1.79
N CYS A 117 -9.92 3.23 -1.42
CA CYS A 117 -9.55 4.55 -0.93
C CYS A 117 -9.78 4.62 0.57
N GLN A 118 -8.78 5.11 1.31
CA GLN A 118 -8.84 5.27 2.77
C GLN A 118 -8.31 6.63 3.20
N ASP A 119 -8.63 7.04 4.44
CA ASP A 119 -8.04 8.22 5.04
C ASP A 119 -6.56 8.00 5.34
N LEU A 120 -5.74 9.02 5.11
CA LEU A 120 -4.31 8.99 5.43
C LEU A 120 -4.07 8.69 6.92
N PHE A 121 -4.96 9.13 7.80
CA PHE A 121 -4.84 8.86 9.22
C PHE A 121 -4.96 7.38 9.55
N ASP A 122 -5.79 6.62 8.81
CA ASP A 122 -5.92 5.17 8.99
C ASP A 122 -4.61 4.46 8.64
N ILE A 123 -3.89 4.93 7.61
CA ILE A 123 -2.54 4.43 7.31
C ILE A 123 -1.60 4.62 8.50
N PHE A 124 -1.66 5.77 9.18
CA PHE A 124 -0.82 6.03 10.35
C PHE A 124 -1.14 5.13 11.54
N ARG A 125 -2.40 4.76 11.72
CA ARG A 125 -2.82 3.89 12.83
C ARG A 125 -2.33 2.45 12.69
N HIS A 126 -2.10 1.99 11.46
CA HIS A 126 -1.83 0.57 11.16
C HIS A 126 -0.37 0.26 10.89
N PHE A 127 0.48 1.27 10.71
CA PHE A 127 1.87 1.07 10.35
C PHE A 127 2.83 1.69 11.36
N ASP A 128 4.05 1.12 11.45
CA ASP A 128 5.10 1.57 12.38
C ASP A 128 6.19 2.37 11.67
N TYR A 129 6.41 2.11 10.38
CA TYR A 129 7.45 2.75 9.58
C TYR A 129 6.83 3.32 8.32
N ILE A 130 7.13 4.59 8.06
CA ILE A 130 6.68 5.32 6.85
C ILE A 130 7.85 6.02 6.19
N ALA A 131 7.93 5.87 4.87
CA ALA A 131 8.69 6.74 4.00
C ALA A 131 7.81 7.22 2.86
N VAL A 132 8.04 8.44 2.37
CA VAL A 132 7.29 8.99 1.24
C VAL A 132 8.25 9.45 0.16
N VAL A 133 7.95 9.05 -1.07
CA VAL A 133 8.71 9.46 -2.25
C VAL A 133 7.85 10.27 -3.20
N ARG A 134 8.49 11.14 -3.95
CA ARG A 134 7.87 11.97 -4.99
C ARG A 134 8.39 11.57 -6.36
N PRO A 135 7.62 10.77 -7.16
CA PRO A 135 8.05 10.31 -8.47
C PRO A 135 7.91 11.37 -9.57
N TRP A 136 6.98 12.31 -9.43
CA TRP A 136 6.68 13.32 -10.42
C TRP A 136 7.60 14.57 -10.31
N GLN A 137 7.79 15.24 -11.44
CA GLN A 137 8.56 16.48 -11.56
C GLN A 137 7.68 17.66 -12.01
N THR A 138 6.58 17.38 -12.69
CA THR A 138 5.65 18.40 -13.21
C THR A 138 4.25 18.22 -12.62
N SER A 139 3.47 19.30 -12.56
CA SER A 139 2.07 19.25 -12.13
C SER A 139 1.22 18.35 -13.03
N PHE A 140 1.55 18.25 -14.31
CA PHE A 140 0.89 17.36 -15.25
C PHE A 140 1.11 15.88 -14.88
N GLN A 141 2.35 15.48 -14.60
CA GLN A 141 2.64 14.11 -14.13
C GLN A 141 1.96 13.80 -12.80
N GLN A 142 1.96 14.79 -11.89
CA GLN A 142 1.28 14.69 -10.60
C GLN A 142 -0.19 14.35 -10.79
N GLU A 143 -0.90 15.07 -11.64
CA GLU A 143 -2.34 14.88 -11.87
C GLU A 143 -2.61 13.53 -12.56
N ILE A 144 -1.81 13.13 -13.55
CA ILE A 144 -1.96 11.82 -14.20
C ILE A 144 -1.80 10.68 -13.19
N ILE A 145 -0.82 10.74 -12.27
CA ILE A 145 -0.63 9.74 -11.23
C ILE A 145 -1.86 9.67 -10.33
N ARG A 146 -2.35 10.83 -9.87
CA ARG A 146 -3.56 10.94 -9.05
C ARG A 146 -4.78 10.31 -9.73
N GLU A 147 -5.08 10.75 -10.94
CA GLU A 147 -6.23 10.28 -11.71
C GLU A 147 -6.14 8.77 -12.03
N SER A 148 -4.93 8.28 -12.35
CA SER A 148 -4.71 6.86 -12.58
C SER A 148 -5.02 6.03 -11.35
N ALA A 149 -4.62 6.49 -10.16
CA ALA A 149 -4.93 5.80 -8.91
C ALA A 149 -6.44 5.75 -8.64
N LEU A 150 -7.13 6.88 -8.82
CA LEU A 150 -8.59 6.97 -8.61
C LEU A 150 -9.38 6.05 -9.54
N ARG A 151 -8.97 5.92 -10.81
CA ARG A 151 -9.63 5.04 -11.80
C ARG A 151 -9.46 3.55 -11.49
N LEU A 152 -8.53 3.18 -10.65
CA LEU A 152 -8.30 1.77 -10.28
C LEU A 152 -9.11 1.34 -9.07
N ILE A 153 -9.77 2.24 -8.34
CA ILE A 153 -10.63 1.91 -7.20
C ILE A 153 -11.67 0.88 -7.63
N GLY A 154 -11.88 -0.15 -6.79
CA GLY A 154 -12.78 -1.27 -7.07
C GLY A 154 -12.17 -2.42 -7.88
N ARG A 155 -10.92 -2.28 -8.39
CA ARG A 155 -10.22 -3.42 -9.00
C ARG A 155 -9.87 -4.45 -7.92
N GLN A 156 -9.82 -5.72 -8.32
CA GLN A 156 -9.49 -6.82 -7.41
C GLN A 156 -8.00 -6.84 -7.08
N TYR A 157 -7.67 -7.40 -5.92
CA TYR A 157 -6.28 -7.66 -5.54
C TYR A 157 -5.68 -8.79 -6.37
N ASP A 158 -4.42 -8.64 -6.80
CA ASP A 158 -3.70 -9.70 -7.51
C ASP A 158 -2.96 -10.62 -6.54
N PHE A 159 -3.62 -11.70 -6.14
CA PHE A 159 -3.02 -12.75 -5.31
C PHE A 159 -2.06 -13.68 -6.09
N GLU A 160 -2.06 -13.59 -7.42
CA GLU A 160 -1.22 -14.45 -8.27
C GLU A 160 0.07 -13.77 -8.70
N PHE A 161 0.21 -12.45 -8.47
CA PHE A 161 1.34 -11.63 -8.91
C PHE A 161 1.65 -11.78 -10.40
N LYS A 162 0.60 -11.88 -11.21
CA LYS A 162 0.70 -12.04 -12.67
C LYS A 162 0.58 -10.68 -13.33
N SER A 163 1.66 -10.22 -13.94
CA SER A 163 1.59 -9.08 -14.85
C SER A 163 0.60 -9.37 -16.00
N LYS A 164 -0.19 -8.36 -16.42
CA LYS A 164 -1.20 -8.39 -17.50
C LYS A 164 -2.59 -8.91 -17.14
N ASN A 165 -2.91 -9.17 -15.89
CA ASN A 165 -4.31 -9.23 -15.48
C ASN A 165 -4.81 -7.80 -15.16
N LYS A 166 -6.12 -7.62 -14.95
CA LYS A 166 -6.70 -6.31 -14.57
C LYS A 166 -6.76 -6.13 -13.04
N ASN A 167 -5.98 -6.90 -12.30
CA ASN A 167 -5.88 -6.89 -10.85
C ASN A 167 -4.55 -6.27 -10.45
N TYR A 168 -4.46 -5.77 -9.22
CA TYR A 168 -3.26 -5.06 -8.76
C TYR A 168 -2.89 -5.48 -7.35
N TYR A 169 -1.61 -5.78 -7.11
CA TYR A 169 -1.05 -5.74 -5.77
C TYR A 169 -0.46 -4.34 -5.48
N CYS A 170 -0.13 -4.05 -4.23
CA CYS A 170 0.13 -2.68 -3.79
C CYS A 170 1.22 -1.94 -4.60
N THR A 171 2.38 -2.54 -4.85
CA THR A 171 3.44 -1.88 -5.62
C THR A 171 3.18 -1.88 -7.12
N GLU A 172 2.43 -2.83 -7.66
CA GLU A 172 2.01 -2.83 -9.06
C GLU A 172 1.04 -1.67 -9.37
N LEU A 173 0.12 -1.38 -8.44
CA LEU A 173 -0.71 -0.18 -8.52
C LEU A 173 0.15 1.08 -8.66
N GLY A 174 1.18 1.23 -7.82
CA GLY A 174 2.11 2.35 -7.92
C GLY A 174 2.85 2.39 -9.26
N VAL A 175 3.37 1.26 -9.73
CA VAL A 175 4.04 1.14 -11.05
C VAL A 175 3.10 1.54 -12.18
N HIS A 176 1.85 1.10 -12.14
CA HIS A 176 0.85 1.47 -13.15
C HIS A 176 0.65 3.00 -13.18
N CYS A 177 0.43 3.63 -12.03
CA CYS A 177 0.19 5.07 -11.97
C CYS A 177 1.36 5.89 -12.50
N ILE A 178 2.61 5.54 -12.15
CA ILE A 178 3.79 6.26 -12.63
C ILE A 178 4.07 6.00 -14.11
N SER A 179 3.85 4.77 -14.60
CA SER A 179 4.04 4.45 -16.02
C SER A 179 3.05 5.21 -16.91
N THR A 180 1.81 5.37 -16.44
CA THR A 180 0.79 6.16 -17.15
C THR A 180 1.19 7.63 -17.26
N ALA A 181 1.91 8.16 -16.29
CA ALA A 181 2.45 9.53 -16.29
C ALA A 181 3.79 9.66 -17.06
N ALA A 182 4.20 8.63 -17.79
CA ALA A 182 5.50 8.56 -18.47
C ALA A 182 6.70 8.85 -17.55
N VAL A 183 6.58 8.49 -16.27
CA VAL A 183 7.68 8.54 -15.31
C VAL A 183 8.43 7.21 -15.34
N LYS A 184 9.76 7.27 -15.19
CA LYS A 184 10.61 6.07 -15.14
C LYS A 184 10.14 5.14 -14.01
N VAL A 185 9.88 3.88 -14.32
CA VAL A 185 9.43 2.90 -13.33
C VAL A 185 10.61 2.29 -12.55
N PRO A 186 10.43 1.92 -11.27
CA PRO A 186 11.47 1.24 -10.50
C PRO A 186 11.79 -0.14 -11.07
N LYS A 187 12.96 -0.66 -10.72
CA LYS A 187 13.41 -1.97 -11.19
C LYS A 187 12.54 -3.10 -10.62
N MET A 188 12.35 -4.13 -11.42
CA MET A 188 11.77 -5.38 -10.94
C MET A 188 12.84 -6.25 -10.28
N VAL A 189 12.45 -6.91 -9.20
CA VAL A 189 13.28 -7.88 -8.47
C VAL A 189 12.69 -9.26 -8.68
N LYS A 190 13.54 -10.24 -8.97
CA LYS A 190 13.12 -11.63 -9.10
C LYS A 190 13.02 -12.25 -7.70
N ILE A 191 11.82 -12.57 -7.28
CA ILE A 191 11.56 -13.24 -6.01
C ILE A 191 10.98 -14.65 -6.23
N ASN A 192 11.45 -15.57 -5.40
CA ASN A 192 10.96 -16.95 -5.37
C ASN A 192 10.13 -17.10 -4.10
N THR A 193 8.87 -16.69 -4.17
CA THR A 193 7.96 -16.87 -3.03
C THR A 193 6.57 -17.25 -3.54
N SER A 194 5.82 -17.96 -2.72
CA SER A 194 4.38 -18.08 -2.89
C SER A 194 3.71 -17.61 -1.61
N ILE A 195 2.76 -16.68 -1.72
CA ILE A 195 1.92 -16.28 -0.58
C ILE A 195 1.13 -17.49 -0.08
N LEU A 196 0.70 -18.37 -0.99
CA LEU A 196 0.05 -19.61 -0.63
C LEU A 196 1.02 -20.67 -0.08
N GLY A 197 2.31 -20.62 -0.40
CA GLY A 197 3.34 -21.51 0.15
C GLY A 197 3.57 -21.36 1.65
N LEU A 198 3.00 -20.31 2.29
CA LEU A 198 2.93 -20.21 3.74
C LEU A 198 1.93 -21.20 4.36
N PHE A 199 0.93 -21.65 3.59
CA PHE A 199 -0.19 -22.47 4.07
C PHE A 199 -0.33 -23.82 3.34
N LEU A 200 0.17 -23.89 2.10
CA LEU A 200 0.13 -25.11 1.30
C LEU A 200 1.48 -25.29 0.60
N PRO A 201 2.06 -26.50 0.55
CA PRO A 201 3.31 -26.78 -0.17
C PRO A 201 3.09 -26.77 -1.69
N LEU A 202 2.63 -25.64 -2.21
CA LEU A 202 2.40 -25.45 -3.64
C LEU A 202 3.61 -24.76 -4.27
N GLU A 203 3.89 -25.11 -5.53
CA GLU A 203 5.02 -24.70 -6.34
C GLU A 203 5.56 -23.29 -6.06
N ARG A 204 6.88 -23.20 -5.87
CA ARG A 204 7.62 -21.94 -5.78
C ARG A 204 7.50 -21.20 -7.12
N LEU A 205 6.57 -20.23 -7.18
CA LEU A 205 6.44 -19.39 -8.35
C LEU A 205 7.59 -18.37 -8.36
N LYS A 206 8.27 -18.28 -9.51
CA LYS A 206 9.29 -17.25 -9.75
C LYS A 206 8.59 -16.03 -10.35
N HIS A 207 8.52 -14.93 -9.60
CA HIS A 207 7.91 -13.70 -10.08
C HIS A 207 8.93 -12.57 -10.19
N ASN A 208 8.77 -11.77 -11.24
CA ASN A 208 9.41 -10.47 -11.32
C ASN A 208 8.42 -9.45 -10.76
N VAL A 209 8.73 -8.88 -9.61
CA VAL A 209 7.89 -7.89 -8.94
C VAL A 209 8.68 -6.64 -8.62
N THR A 210 8.04 -5.50 -8.61
CA THR A 210 8.61 -4.29 -8.03
C THR A 210 8.34 -4.30 -6.54
N VAL A 211 9.37 -4.11 -5.72
CA VAL A 211 9.27 -4.06 -4.26
C VAL A 211 9.31 -2.62 -3.77
N ALA A 212 8.79 -2.36 -2.57
CA ALA A 212 8.64 -1.00 -2.07
C ALA A 212 9.98 -0.24 -1.97
N ASP A 213 11.06 -0.88 -1.56
CA ASP A 213 12.37 -0.22 -1.42
C ASP A 213 12.99 0.23 -2.75
N GLU A 214 12.57 -0.34 -3.89
CA GLU A 214 13.02 0.13 -5.21
C GLU A 214 12.50 1.53 -5.53
N PHE A 215 11.33 1.92 -4.98
CA PHE A 215 10.83 3.29 -5.06
C PHE A 215 11.71 4.27 -4.28
N LEU A 216 12.26 3.86 -3.13
CA LEU A 216 13.21 4.69 -2.37
C LEU A 216 14.54 4.91 -3.10
N ARG A 217 14.95 3.94 -3.93
CA ARG A 217 16.18 4.02 -4.72
C ARG A 217 16.02 4.89 -5.96
N GLU A 218 14.81 4.87 -6.55
CA GLU A 218 14.55 5.55 -7.83
C GLU A 218 14.14 7.02 -7.66
N TYR A 219 13.43 7.36 -6.55
CA TYR A 219 12.81 8.67 -6.44
C TYR A 219 13.29 9.48 -5.24
N LYS A 220 13.04 10.81 -5.34
CA LYS A 220 13.32 11.73 -4.23
C LYS A 220 12.48 11.36 -3.01
N ILE A 221 13.15 11.06 -1.91
CA ILE A 221 12.50 10.84 -0.62
C ILE A 221 12.19 12.22 -0.02
N ILE A 222 10.91 12.45 0.28
CA ILE A 222 10.44 13.72 0.86
C ILE A 222 10.14 13.61 2.35
N TYR A 223 9.96 12.37 2.85
CA TYR A 223 9.69 12.14 4.26
C TYR A 223 10.17 10.77 4.72
N ARG A 224 10.58 10.68 5.98
CA ARG A 224 10.77 9.43 6.74
C ARG A 224 10.28 9.65 8.16
N SER A 225 9.46 8.74 8.70
CA SER A 225 9.03 8.78 10.09
C SER A 225 10.21 8.69 11.05
N LYS A 226 10.05 9.21 12.26
CA LYS A 226 11.07 9.15 13.32
C LYS A 226 11.45 7.70 13.64
N SER A 227 10.49 6.77 13.67
CA SER A 227 10.72 5.34 13.83
C SER A 227 11.60 4.76 12.72
N TYR A 228 11.34 5.14 11.45
CA TYR A 228 12.13 4.66 10.32
C TYR A 228 13.55 5.24 10.32
N LYS A 229 13.71 6.53 10.66
CA LYS A 229 15.03 7.14 10.86
C LYS A 229 15.84 6.39 11.92
N ARG A 230 15.24 6.15 13.11
CA ARG A 230 15.89 5.35 14.18
C ARG A 230 16.31 3.95 13.70
N ARG A 231 15.45 3.27 12.95
CA ARG A 231 15.77 1.94 12.38
C ARG A 231 16.96 1.98 11.43
N LEU A 232 17.11 3.04 10.64
CA LEU A 232 18.23 3.24 9.71
C LEU A 232 19.47 3.86 10.37
N LYS A 233 19.38 4.25 11.66
CA LYS A 233 20.43 5.02 12.37
C LYS A 233 20.80 6.33 11.66
N ILE A 234 19.79 7.00 11.08
CA ILE A 234 19.90 8.32 10.45
C ILE A 234 19.39 9.35 11.47
N GLU A 235 20.18 10.39 11.73
CA GLU A 235 19.81 11.53 12.59
C GLU A 235 18.87 12.51 11.88
#